data_84c274e6636e3ea39e824f27c2a6f857
#
_entry.id   84c274e6636e3ea39e824f27c2a6f857
#
_cell.length_a   1.000
_cell.length_b   1.000
_cell.length_c   1.000
_cell.angle_alpha   90.00
_cell.angle_beta   90.00
_cell.angle_gamma   90.00
#
_symmetry.space_group_name_H-M   'P 1'
#
loop_
_entity.id
_entity.type
_entity.pdbx_description
1 polymer ?
#
loop_
_entity_poly.entity_id
_entity_poly.type
_entity_poly.pdbx_seq_one_letter_code
_entity_poly.pdbx_strand_id
1 'polypeptide(L)'
;IELARPKQDFDLEIVAMFEREWKRQGRSGRPAVVAIVDDEPEEQHLYPELLLAKAALEKQGIAAIIADPKMLVGSDDGLSISGFHIDLVYNRLVDFTLDDPGHGALRDEYLRGKVVVTPNPHVHAMFADKRNLALLSDASLLAEAGLAADEVEILKSAVPKTVLVT
;
A
#
# COMPACT_ATOMS: atom_id res chain seq x y z
N ILE A 1 3.88 16.81 -31.03
CA ILE A 1 5.10 16.29 -30.37
C ILE A 1 4.66 15.01 -29.68
N GLU A 2 4.89 13.91 -30.35
CA GLU A 2 4.66 12.56 -29.79
C GLU A 2 5.79 12.30 -28.81
N LEU A 3 5.50 12.47 -27.51
CA LEU A 3 6.39 12.04 -26.44
C LEU A 3 6.42 10.51 -26.50
N ALA A 4 7.44 9.94 -27.11
CA ALA A 4 7.76 8.54 -27.03
C ALA A 4 8.01 8.19 -25.54
N ARG A 5 6.95 7.83 -24.83
CA ARG A 5 7.09 7.18 -23.52
C ARG A 5 7.80 5.86 -23.78
N PRO A 6 8.90 5.55 -23.05
CA PRO A 6 9.39 4.18 -23.05
C PRO A 6 8.20 3.30 -22.73
N LYS A 7 8.02 2.20 -23.46
CA LYS A 7 7.05 1.14 -23.11
C LYS A 7 7.57 0.49 -21.83
N GLN A 8 7.45 1.17 -20.71
CA GLN A 8 7.55 0.54 -19.41
C GLN A 8 6.34 -0.39 -19.33
N ASP A 9 6.60 -1.67 -19.18
CA ASP A 9 5.52 -2.62 -18.91
C ASP A 9 5.00 -2.30 -17.51
N PHE A 10 3.88 -1.57 -17.46
CA PHE A 10 3.27 -1.08 -16.22
C PHE A 10 2.98 -2.24 -15.25
N ASP A 11 2.59 -3.40 -15.78
CA ASP A 11 2.33 -4.61 -14.98
C ASP A 11 3.61 -5.05 -14.25
N LEU A 12 4.77 -5.01 -14.93
CA LEU A 12 6.06 -5.34 -14.33
C LEU A 12 6.43 -4.39 -13.19
N GLU A 13 6.19 -3.09 -13.36
CA GLU A 13 6.50 -2.10 -12.33
C GLU A 13 5.62 -2.27 -11.08
N ILE A 14 4.33 -2.58 -11.26
CA ILE A 14 3.43 -2.88 -10.15
C ILE A 14 3.92 -4.11 -9.38
N VAL A 15 4.22 -5.19 -10.07
CA VAL A 15 4.71 -6.42 -9.43
C VAL A 15 6.04 -6.20 -8.73
N ALA A 16 6.96 -5.48 -9.38
CA ALA A 16 8.24 -5.11 -8.78
C ALA A 16 8.08 -4.24 -7.52
N MET A 17 7.02 -3.42 -7.44
CA MET A 17 6.69 -2.67 -6.22
C MET A 17 6.36 -3.62 -5.06
N PHE A 18 5.51 -4.64 -5.27
CA PHE A 18 5.18 -5.62 -4.24
C PHE A 18 6.40 -6.44 -3.81
N GLU A 19 7.26 -6.84 -4.76
CA GLU A 19 8.49 -7.56 -4.45
C GLU A 19 9.49 -6.70 -3.66
N ARG A 20 9.56 -5.39 -3.95
CA ARG A 20 10.40 -4.46 -3.16
C ARG A 20 9.87 -4.32 -1.75
N GLU A 21 8.55 -4.20 -1.57
CA GLU A 21 7.94 -4.12 -0.24
C GLU A 21 8.17 -5.41 0.56
N TRP A 22 7.99 -6.56 -0.06
CA TRP A 22 8.30 -7.87 0.51
C TRP A 22 9.73 -7.94 1.07
N LYS A 23 10.71 -7.51 0.28
CA LYS A 23 12.12 -7.48 0.68
C LYS A 23 12.40 -6.48 1.80
N ARG A 24 11.78 -5.29 1.75
CA ARG A 24 11.90 -4.24 2.79
C ARG A 24 11.38 -4.71 4.14
N GLN A 25 10.39 -5.59 4.14
CA GLN A 25 9.88 -6.23 5.36
C GLN A 25 10.74 -7.42 5.84
N GLY A 26 11.96 -7.56 5.32
CA GLY A 26 12.94 -8.57 5.74
C GLY A 26 12.66 -9.98 5.22
N ARG A 27 11.79 -10.12 4.24
CA ARG A 27 11.46 -11.42 3.64
C ARG A 27 12.42 -11.78 2.52
N SER A 28 12.70 -13.08 2.36
CA SER A 28 13.53 -13.61 1.28
C SER A 28 12.69 -14.05 0.08
N GLY A 29 13.32 -14.14 -1.10
CA GLY A 29 12.64 -14.56 -2.31
C GLY A 29 11.59 -13.56 -2.80
N ARG A 30 10.42 -14.07 -3.15
CA ARG A 30 9.23 -13.30 -3.57
C ARG A 30 7.97 -13.90 -2.92
N PRO A 31 6.89 -13.11 -2.74
CA PRO A 31 5.64 -13.65 -2.24
C PRO A 31 5.08 -14.68 -3.22
N ALA A 32 4.56 -15.79 -2.73
CA ALA A 32 3.90 -16.82 -3.54
C ALA A 32 2.42 -16.49 -3.73
N VAL A 33 1.77 -15.96 -2.70
CA VAL A 33 0.33 -15.63 -2.69
C VAL A 33 0.11 -14.21 -2.18
N VAL A 34 -0.56 -13.40 -2.98
CA VAL A 34 -0.99 -12.03 -2.64
C VAL A 34 -2.52 -11.99 -2.53
N ALA A 35 -3.03 -11.54 -1.39
CA ALA A 35 -4.45 -11.20 -1.25
C ALA A 35 -4.66 -9.72 -1.56
N ILE A 36 -5.59 -9.40 -2.45
CA ILE A 36 -6.07 -8.05 -2.72
C ILE A 36 -7.33 -7.88 -1.88
N VAL A 37 -7.25 -7.07 -0.82
CA VAL A 37 -8.28 -7.01 0.22
C VAL A 37 -9.01 -5.68 0.19
N ASP A 38 -10.33 -5.77 0.04
CA ASP A 38 -11.26 -4.65 0.15
C ASP A 38 -12.57 -5.12 0.80
N ASP A 39 -13.34 -4.22 1.41
CA ASP A 39 -14.67 -4.53 1.91
C ASP A 39 -15.63 -4.78 0.75
N GLU A 40 -16.33 -5.92 0.79
CA GLU A 40 -17.30 -6.31 -0.24
C GLU A 40 -16.77 -6.00 -1.67
N PRO A 41 -15.61 -6.57 -2.06
CA PRO A 41 -14.84 -6.10 -3.22
C PRO A 41 -15.63 -6.10 -4.54
N GLU A 42 -16.56 -7.04 -4.72
CA GLU A 42 -17.39 -7.13 -5.94
C GLU A 42 -18.39 -5.97 -6.06
N GLU A 43 -18.76 -5.33 -4.93
CA GLU A 43 -19.67 -4.18 -4.87
C GLU A 43 -18.90 -2.85 -5.00
N GLN A 44 -17.56 -2.88 -4.95
CA GLN A 44 -16.74 -1.67 -5.04
C GLN A 44 -16.71 -1.11 -6.47
N HIS A 45 -16.86 0.22 -6.58
CA HIS A 45 -16.76 0.91 -7.86
C HIS A 45 -15.42 0.63 -8.59
N LEU A 46 -14.35 0.42 -7.84
CA LEU A 46 -13.01 0.15 -8.35
C LEU A 46 -12.70 -1.35 -8.51
N TYR A 47 -13.68 -2.23 -8.40
CA TYR A 47 -13.49 -3.67 -8.60
C TYR A 47 -12.73 -4.04 -9.90
N PRO A 48 -12.95 -3.36 -11.05
CA PRO A 48 -12.15 -3.60 -12.25
C PRO A 48 -10.65 -3.39 -12.06
N GLU A 49 -10.22 -2.46 -11.18
CA GLU A 49 -8.80 -2.27 -10.86
C GLU A 49 -8.23 -3.46 -10.08
N LEU A 50 -9.03 -4.07 -9.20
CA LEU A 50 -8.62 -5.26 -8.45
C LEU A 50 -8.40 -6.44 -9.40
N LEU A 51 -9.26 -6.60 -10.41
CA LEU A 51 -9.12 -7.62 -11.46
C LEU A 51 -7.85 -7.40 -12.29
N LEU A 52 -7.53 -6.15 -12.65
CA LEU A 52 -6.31 -5.82 -13.39
C LEU A 52 -5.06 -6.11 -12.54
N ALA A 53 -5.07 -5.73 -11.25
CA ALA A 53 -3.97 -6.02 -10.34
C ALA A 53 -3.75 -7.52 -10.16
N LYS A 54 -4.84 -8.29 -10.01
CA LYS A 54 -4.81 -9.75 -9.97
C LYS A 54 -4.17 -10.33 -11.23
N ALA A 55 -4.64 -9.92 -12.41
CA ALA A 55 -4.12 -10.40 -13.69
C ALA A 55 -2.63 -10.06 -13.87
N ALA A 56 -2.18 -8.87 -13.44
CA ALA A 56 -0.77 -8.48 -13.49
C ALA A 56 0.12 -9.38 -12.62
N LEU A 57 -0.34 -9.69 -11.38
CA LEU A 57 0.36 -10.61 -10.48
C LEU A 57 0.44 -12.02 -11.05
N GLU A 58 -0.67 -12.58 -11.52
CA GLU A 58 -0.76 -13.93 -12.07
C GLU A 58 0.09 -14.09 -13.34
N LYS A 59 0.14 -13.08 -14.20
CA LYS A 59 1.01 -13.04 -15.38
C LYS A 59 2.49 -13.16 -15.01
N GLN A 60 2.88 -12.74 -13.83
CA GLN A 60 4.24 -12.83 -13.30
C GLN A 60 4.46 -14.06 -12.38
N GLY A 61 3.48 -14.97 -12.33
CA GLY A 61 3.58 -16.22 -11.58
C GLY A 61 3.38 -16.07 -10.06
N ILE A 62 2.75 -14.98 -9.62
CA ILE A 62 2.31 -14.78 -8.23
C ILE A 62 0.82 -15.11 -8.17
N ALA A 63 0.42 -16.06 -7.34
CA ALA A 63 -1.00 -16.34 -7.14
C ALA A 63 -1.69 -15.12 -6.48
N ALA A 64 -2.86 -14.73 -6.97
CA ALA A 64 -3.57 -13.57 -6.45
C ALA A 64 -5.04 -13.88 -6.16
N ILE A 65 -5.51 -13.47 -4.99
CA ILE A 65 -6.88 -13.70 -4.50
C ILE A 65 -7.49 -12.35 -4.14
N ILE A 66 -8.65 -12.01 -4.70
CA ILE A 66 -9.44 -10.86 -4.24
C ILE A 66 -10.33 -11.36 -3.10
N ALA A 67 -10.36 -10.65 -1.99
CA ALA A 67 -11.02 -11.12 -0.78
C ALA A 67 -11.64 -9.98 0.05
N ASP A 68 -12.80 -10.27 0.63
CA ASP A 68 -13.32 -9.51 1.77
C ASP A 68 -12.50 -9.86 3.03
N PRO A 69 -12.10 -8.88 3.87
CA PRO A 69 -11.32 -9.13 5.07
C PRO A 69 -11.99 -10.10 6.06
N LYS A 70 -13.32 -10.19 6.06
CA LYS A 70 -14.10 -11.14 6.89
C LYS A 70 -13.86 -12.61 6.51
N MET A 71 -13.31 -12.87 5.32
CA MET A 71 -12.95 -14.22 4.87
C MET A 71 -11.55 -14.65 5.33
N LEU A 72 -10.77 -13.72 5.88
CA LEU A 72 -9.40 -13.98 6.33
C LEU A 72 -9.41 -14.66 7.70
N VAL A 73 -8.52 -15.62 7.87
CA VAL A 73 -8.36 -16.38 9.12
C VAL A 73 -6.91 -16.28 9.59
N GLY A 74 -6.72 -15.76 10.80
CA GLY A 74 -5.43 -15.74 11.48
C GLY A 74 -5.17 -17.04 12.25
N SER A 75 -3.91 -17.46 12.28
CA SER A 75 -3.46 -18.64 13.04
C SER A 75 -2.00 -18.51 13.44
N ASP A 76 -1.46 -19.51 14.13
CA ASP A 76 -0.03 -19.55 14.46
C ASP A 76 0.86 -19.62 13.23
N ASP A 77 0.35 -20.12 12.10
CA ASP A 77 1.06 -20.17 10.82
C ASP A 77 0.94 -18.87 10.02
N GLY A 78 0.12 -17.91 10.46
CA GLY A 78 -0.12 -16.62 9.82
C GLY A 78 -1.51 -16.48 9.23
N LEU A 79 -1.64 -15.57 8.24
CA LEU A 79 -2.91 -15.26 7.59
C LEU A 79 -3.24 -16.26 6.49
N SER A 80 -4.49 -16.66 6.40
CA SER A 80 -4.98 -17.59 5.37
C SER A 80 -6.38 -17.26 4.88
N ILE A 81 -6.74 -17.77 3.70
CA ILE A 81 -8.11 -17.74 3.16
C ILE A 81 -8.39 -19.10 2.50
N SER A 82 -9.50 -19.74 2.84
CA SER A 82 -9.90 -21.04 2.29
C SER A 82 -8.78 -22.09 2.32
N GLY A 83 -7.91 -22.06 3.34
CA GLY A 83 -6.76 -22.95 3.49
C GLY A 83 -5.50 -22.54 2.71
N PHE A 84 -5.53 -21.47 1.94
CA PHE A 84 -4.34 -20.91 1.28
C PHE A 84 -3.64 -19.91 2.19
N HIS A 85 -2.35 -20.12 2.43
CA HIS A 85 -1.53 -19.16 3.17
C HIS A 85 -1.34 -17.87 2.37
N ILE A 86 -1.44 -16.71 3.02
CA ILE A 86 -1.26 -15.39 2.41
C ILE A 86 0.09 -14.81 2.87
N ASP A 87 0.95 -14.54 1.91
CA ASP A 87 2.26 -13.93 2.16
C ASP A 87 2.16 -12.41 2.28
N LEU A 88 1.42 -11.79 1.37
CA LEU A 88 1.30 -10.34 1.27
C LEU A 88 -0.16 -9.93 1.03
N VAL A 89 -0.58 -8.87 1.69
CA VAL A 89 -1.87 -8.22 1.45
C VAL A 89 -1.65 -6.90 0.72
N TYR A 90 -2.26 -6.77 -0.46
CA TYR A 90 -2.50 -5.50 -1.09
C TYR A 90 -3.76 -4.89 -0.47
N ASN A 91 -3.54 -3.95 0.44
CA ASN A 91 -4.59 -3.33 1.23
C ASN A 91 -5.30 -2.22 0.46
N ARG A 92 -6.59 -2.40 0.22
CA ARG A 92 -7.46 -1.42 -0.45
C ARG A 92 -8.53 -0.86 0.49
N LEU A 93 -8.55 -1.31 1.75
CA LEU A 93 -9.50 -0.87 2.77
C LEU A 93 -9.41 0.63 3.02
N VAL A 94 -10.54 1.26 3.25
CA VAL A 94 -10.63 2.66 3.68
C VAL A 94 -10.33 2.80 5.17
N ASP A 95 -10.56 1.74 5.95
CA ASP A 95 -10.14 1.63 7.34
C ASP A 95 -8.63 1.36 7.43
N PHE A 96 -7.85 2.43 7.35
CA PHE A 96 -6.38 2.34 7.34
C PHE A 96 -5.76 1.94 8.67
N THR A 97 -6.50 2.02 9.77
CA THR A 97 -6.07 1.61 11.11
C THR A 97 -6.43 0.17 11.41
N LEU A 98 -7.27 -0.44 10.58
CA LEU A 98 -7.80 -1.80 10.76
C LEU A 98 -8.57 -1.95 12.09
N ASP A 99 -9.35 -0.92 12.46
CA ASP A 99 -10.10 -0.88 13.71
C ASP A 99 -11.47 -1.56 13.60
N ASP A 100 -11.99 -1.75 12.39
CA ASP A 100 -13.24 -2.49 12.19
C ASP A 100 -13.09 -3.94 12.69
N PRO A 101 -14.07 -4.45 13.46
CA PRO A 101 -14.04 -5.85 13.93
C PRO A 101 -13.88 -6.89 12.81
N GLY A 102 -14.39 -6.60 11.60
CA GLY A 102 -14.24 -7.46 10.42
C GLY A 102 -12.80 -7.54 9.90
N HIS A 103 -11.94 -6.58 10.27
CA HIS A 103 -10.52 -6.53 9.88
C HIS A 103 -9.58 -7.14 10.93
N GLY A 104 -10.13 -7.66 12.06
CA GLY A 104 -9.35 -8.12 13.19
C GLY A 104 -8.31 -9.18 12.86
N ALA A 105 -8.64 -10.17 12.01
CA ALA A 105 -7.68 -11.20 11.59
C ALA A 105 -6.48 -10.59 10.85
N LEU A 106 -6.73 -9.66 9.92
CA LEU A 106 -5.66 -8.96 9.19
C LEU A 106 -4.80 -8.12 10.14
N ARG A 107 -5.44 -7.34 11.02
CA ARG A 107 -4.73 -6.51 12.01
C ARG A 107 -3.82 -7.35 12.91
N ASP A 108 -4.35 -8.42 13.47
CA ASP A 108 -3.62 -9.23 14.43
C ASP A 108 -2.41 -9.90 13.78
N GLU A 109 -2.55 -10.45 12.57
CA GLU A 109 -1.42 -11.06 11.84
C GLU A 109 -0.41 -10.02 11.34
N TYR A 110 -0.85 -8.81 10.98
CA TYR A 110 0.04 -7.69 10.69
C TYR A 110 0.87 -7.30 11.92
N LEU A 111 0.23 -7.11 13.09
CA LEU A 111 0.92 -6.74 14.34
C LEU A 111 1.88 -7.83 14.83
N ARG A 112 1.56 -9.10 14.57
CA ARG A 112 2.45 -10.23 14.84
C ARG A 112 3.60 -10.37 13.84
N GLY A 113 3.63 -9.56 12.78
CA GLY A 113 4.63 -9.64 11.71
C GLY A 113 4.53 -10.91 10.87
N LYS A 114 3.35 -11.55 10.83
CA LYS A 114 3.12 -12.81 10.10
C LYS A 114 2.75 -12.60 8.63
N VAL A 115 2.22 -11.44 8.28
CA VAL A 115 1.86 -11.07 6.92
C VAL A 115 2.45 -9.71 6.56
N VAL A 116 2.87 -9.52 5.31
CA VAL A 116 3.25 -8.22 4.78
C VAL A 116 2.00 -7.50 4.32
N VAL A 117 1.80 -6.25 4.75
CA VAL A 117 0.66 -5.42 4.33
C VAL A 117 1.16 -4.18 3.62
N THR A 118 0.62 -3.88 2.45
CA THR A 118 0.98 -2.67 1.70
C THR A 118 -0.23 -2.08 0.94
N PRO A 119 -0.53 -0.78 1.07
CA PRO A 119 -0.01 0.14 2.08
C PRO A 119 -0.30 -0.35 3.49
N ASN A 120 0.63 -0.15 4.42
CA ASN A 120 0.43 -0.61 5.79
C ASN A 120 -0.07 0.53 6.70
N PRO A 121 -0.74 0.19 7.82
CA PRO A 121 -1.29 1.18 8.76
C PRO A 121 -0.27 2.18 9.27
N HIS A 122 0.95 1.74 9.59
CA HIS A 122 2.00 2.58 10.14
C HIS A 122 2.45 3.67 9.16
N VAL A 123 2.76 3.29 7.92
CA VAL A 123 3.15 4.23 6.86
C VAL A 123 2.00 5.18 6.54
N HIS A 124 0.77 4.66 6.49
CA HIS A 124 -0.41 5.49 6.26
C HIS A 124 -0.57 6.55 7.35
N ALA A 125 -0.47 6.17 8.63
CA ALA A 125 -0.61 7.10 9.75
C ALA A 125 0.45 8.22 9.72
N MET A 126 1.67 7.93 9.27
CA MET A 126 2.73 8.93 9.19
C MET A 126 2.64 9.84 7.97
N PHE A 127 2.27 9.32 6.80
CA PHE A 127 2.49 10.03 5.53
C PHE A 127 1.22 10.40 4.76
N ALA A 128 0.08 9.76 5.03
CA ALA A 128 -1.12 9.99 4.23
C ALA A 128 -1.96 11.18 4.67
N ASP A 129 -1.67 11.78 5.83
CA ASP A 129 -2.40 12.95 6.30
C ASP A 129 -2.09 14.16 5.41
N LYS A 130 -3.13 14.70 4.77
CA LYS A 130 -3.00 15.89 3.90
C LYS A 130 -2.51 17.14 4.61
N ARG A 131 -2.60 17.19 5.95
CA ARG A 131 -2.00 18.27 6.77
C ARG A 131 -0.49 18.33 6.61
N ASN A 132 0.16 17.20 6.25
CA ASN A 132 1.58 17.16 5.91
C ASN A 132 1.94 18.08 4.73
N LEU A 133 1.00 18.33 3.79
CA LEU A 133 1.22 19.27 2.69
C LEU A 133 1.37 20.71 3.20
N ALA A 134 0.68 21.08 4.28
CA ALA A 134 0.85 22.41 4.89
C ALA A 134 2.25 22.54 5.50
N LEU A 135 2.74 21.51 6.19
CA LEU A 135 4.10 21.48 6.73
C LEU A 135 5.15 21.53 5.62
N LEU A 136 4.96 20.75 4.56
CA LEU A 136 5.87 20.73 3.39
C LEU A 136 5.84 22.01 2.55
N SER A 137 4.84 22.88 2.75
CA SER A 137 4.74 24.18 2.10
C SER A 137 5.41 25.32 2.91
N ASP A 138 5.81 25.05 4.16
CA ASP A 138 6.38 26.05 5.07
C ASP A 138 7.91 25.97 5.05
N ALA A 139 8.53 26.88 4.29
CA ALA A 139 9.99 26.94 4.15
C ALA A 139 10.73 27.17 5.49
N SER A 140 10.09 27.84 6.46
CA SER A 140 10.67 28.07 7.78
C SER A 140 10.78 26.78 8.57
N LEU A 141 9.68 26.04 8.64
CA LEU A 141 9.64 24.73 9.29
C LEU A 141 10.60 23.71 8.63
N LEU A 142 10.70 23.72 7.31
CA LEU A 142 11.61 22.83 6.59
C LEU A 142 13.08 23.13 6.92
N ALA A 143 13.44 24.42 6.97
CA ALA A 143 14.79 24.84 7.37
C ALA A 143 15.10 24.49 8.84
N GLU A 144 14.14 24.69 9.75
CA GLU A 144 14.26 24.29 11.17
C GLU A 144 14.40 22.77 11.33
N ALA A 145 13.76 21.99 10.45
CA ALA A 145 13.90 20.53 10.38
C ALA A 145 15.26 20.07 9.81
N GLY A 146 16.10 21.02 9.35
CA GLY A 146 17.47 20.73 8.89
C GLY A 146 17.60 20.45 7.40
N LEU A 147 16.59 20.75 6.58
CA LEU A 147 16.70 20.62 5.13
C LEU A 147 17.65 21.69 4.56
N ALA A 148 18.43 21.31 3.56
CA ALA A 148 19.29 22.25 2.83
C ALA A 148 18.44 23.22 1.98
N ALA A 149 18.99 24.38 1.65
CA ALA A 149 18.26 25.44 0.94
C ALA A 149 17.77 25.00 -0.44
N ASP A 150 18.52 24.18 -1.15
CA ASP A 150 18.14 23.61 -2.44
C ASP A 150 17.00 22.57 -2.31
N GLU A 151 16.98 21.76 -1.25
CA GLU A 151 15.90 20.84 -0.95
C GLU A 151 14.58 21.59 -0.64
N VAL A 152 14.68 22.69 0.13
CA VAL A 152 13.54 23.56 0.42
C VAL A 152 12.98 24.17 -0.88
N GLU A 153 13.82 24.65 -1.80
CA GLU A 153 13.38 25.20 -3.09
C GLU A 153 12.74 24.12 -3.99
N ILE A 154 13.25 22.91 -3.98
CA ILE A 154 12.61 21.77 -4.69
C ILE A 154 11.21 21.53 -4.15
N LEU A 155 11.04 21.44 -2.84
CA LEU A 155 9.73 21.24 -2.20
C LEU A 155 8.77 22.38 -2.51
N LYS A 156 9.20 23.63 -2.41
CA LYS A 156 8.40 24.81 -2.77
C LYS A 156 7.92 24.79 -4.22
N SER A 157 8.72 24.24 -5.13
CA SER A 157 8.36 24.15 -6.55
C SER A 157 7.41 22.98 -6.85
N ALA A 158 7.48 21.90 -6.07
CA ALA A 158 6.76 20.66 -6.32
C ALA A 158 5.47 20.54 -5.49
N VAL A 159 5.44 21.07 -4.26
CA VAL A 159 4.30 20.97 -3.35
C VAL A 159 3.42 22.22 -3.48
N PRO A 160 2.13 22.07 -3.82
CA PRO A 160 1.20 23.18 -3.86
C PRO A 160 1.09 23.85 -2.48
N LYS A 161 1.10 25.19 -2.45
CA LYS A 161 0.91 25.92 -1.18
C LYS A 161 -0.40 25.50 -0.52
N THR A 162 -0.29 24.92 0.65
CA THR A 162 -1.41 24.37 1.40
C THR A 162 -1.53 25.06 2.75
N VAL A 163 -2.74 25.38 3.15
CA VAL A 163 -3.05 26.02 4.44
C VAL A 163 -4.13 25.22 5.15
N LEU A 164 -4.06 25.17 6.47
CA LEU A 164 -5.13 24.61 7.29
C LEU A 164 -6.25 25.67 7.36
N VAL A 165 -7.48 25.23 7.08
CA VAL A 165 -8.69 26.03 7.27
C VAL A 165 -9.23 25.69 8.66
N THR A 166 -9.29 26.67 9.54
CA THR A 166 -9.83 26.58 10.90
C THR A 166 -11.23 27.13 10.96
#